data_0bb1c06f20cd402765ef5d0ec10492fd
#
_entry.id   0bb1c06f20cd402765ef5d0ec10492fd
#
_cell.length_a   1.000
_cell.length_b   1.000
_cell.length_c   1.000
_cell.angle_alpha   90.00
_cell.angle_beta   90.00
_cell.angle_gamma   90.00
#
_symmetry.space_group_name_H-M   'P 1'
#
loop_
_entity.id
_entity.type
_entity.pdbx_description
1 polymer ?
#
loop_
_entity_poly.entity_id
_entity_poly.type
_entity_poly.pdbx_seq_one_letter_code
_entity_poly.pdbx_strand_id
1 'polypeptide(L)'
;TVVTVDVKTACEAIEKYREAVLKPLYSTKARGMCLVSAAEGASHIRKAVEIFQADNPVLFVQEKGELSGRVFGLVFVGGEYLGSYASVTESDSLNTTIHHGGKYMAYEASPELVDLGRRAQAPFGLDFTTVDVALTDDGPIVFEVSAFGGFRGAKEGIGIDAAALYTDHVLGKLEGNSDT
;
A
#
# COMPACT_ATOMS: atom_id res chain seq x y z
N THR A 1 6.52 13.04 -0.69
CA THR A 1 6.67 12.40 -2.01
C THR A 1 6.96 13.46 -3.07
N VAL A 2 7.88 13.17 -4.00
CA VAL A 2 8.19 13.98 -5.19
C VAL A 2 8.06 13.09 -6.43
N VAL A 3 7.40 13.59 -7.48
CA VAL A 3 7.31 12.93 -8.79
C VAL A 3 7.96 13.84 -9.81
N THR A 4 8.96 13.35 -10.54
CA THR A 4 9.75 14.16 -11.47
C THR A 4 10.36 13.30 -12.58
N VAL A 5 10.81 13.93 -13.63
CA VAL A 5 11.66 13.33 -14.69
C VAL A 5 13.11 13.86 -14.62
N ASP A 6 13.36 14.82 -13.72
CA ASP A 6 14.65 15.46 -13.57
C ASP A 6 15.47 14.82 -12.45
N VAL A 7 16.66 14.31 -12.82
CA VAL A 7 17.60 13.65 -11.89
C VAL A 7 18.00 14.57 -10.74
N LYS A 8 18.23 15.87 -11.03
CA LYS A 8 18.65 16.81 -10.00
C LYS A 8 17.58 16.99 -8.94
N THR A 9 16.33 17.21 -9.34
CA THR A 9 15.18 17.31 -8.43
C THR A 9 15.00 16.06 -7.58
N ALA A 10 15.18 14.87 -8.17
CA ALA A 10 15.11 13.61 -7.42
C ALA A 10 16.24 13.50 -6.37
N CYS A 11 17.47 13.87 -6.73
CA CYS A 11 18.59 13.89 -5.78
C CYS A 11 18.35 14.84 -4.62
N GLU A 12 17.89 16.07 -4.90
CA GLU A 12 17.55 17.06 -3.86
C GLU A 12 16.46 16.56 -2.90
N ALA A 13 15.45 15.83 -3.44
CA ALA A 13 14.43 15.20 -2.62
C ALA A 13 15.01 14.12 -1.69
N ILE A 14 15.91 13.26 -2.19
CA ILE A 14 16.56 12.21 -1.39
C ILE A 14 17.42 12.84 -0.29
N GLU A 15 18.20 13.88 -0.60
CA GLU A 15 19.00 14.61 0.38
C GLU A 15 18.12 15.20 1.49
N LYS A 16 16.97 15.79 1.13
CA LYS A 16 16.01 16.35 2.06
C LYS A 16 15.39 15.30 2.97
N TYR A 17 15.00 14.14 2.40
CA TYR A 17 14.33 13.06 3.14
C TYR A 17 15.31 12.21 3.97
N ARG A 18 16.61 12.30 3.71
CA ARG A 18 17.68 11.51 4.32
C ARG A 18 17.65 10.04 3.90
N GLU A 19 16.49 9.41 3.89
CA GLU A 19 16.21 8.08 3.32
C GLU A 19 14.96 8.16 2.45
N ALA A 20 15.05 7.63 1.24
CA ALA A 20 13.95 7.63 0.30
C ALA A 20 13.85 6.30 -0.45
N VAL A 21 12.63 5.97 -0.85
CA VAL A 21 12.34 4.84 -1.71
C VAL A 21 11.99 5.36 -3.10
N LEU A 22 12.75 4.92 -4.10
CA LEU A 22 12.41 5.09 -5.51
C LEU A 22 11.42 3.98 -5.88
N LYS A 23 10.29 4.34 -6.46
CA LYS A 23 9.22 3.38 -6.82
C LYS A 23 8.92 3.45 -8.31
N PRO A 24 8.85 2.30 -9.02
CA PRO A 24 8.27 2.27 -10.35
C PRO A 24 6.79 2.70 -10.29
N LEU A 25 6.32 3.45 -11.30
CA LEU A 25 4.89 3.83 -11.38
C LEU A 25 3.97 2.61 -11.50
N TYR A 26 4.44 1.59 -12.19
CA TYR A 26 3.71 0.34 -12.40
C TYR A 26 4.50 -0.82 -11.81
N SER A 27 4.07 -1.28 -10.66
CA SER A 27 4.74 -2.37 -9.95
C SER A 27 3.75 -3.14 -9.07
N THR A 28 4.13 -4.32 -8.65
CA THR A 28 3.40 -5.13 -7.68
C THR A 28 4.38 -5.82 -6.73
N LYS A 29 3.99 -6.01 -5.48
CA LYS A 29 4.78 -6.71 -4.47
C LYS A 29 6.17 -6.07 -4.25
N ALA A 30 6.23 -4.75 -4.28
CA ALA A 30 7.45 -3.95 -4.12
C ALA A 30 8.58 -4.25 -5.15
N ARG A 31 8.24 -4.86 -6.30
CA ARG A 31 9.24 -5.17 -7.32
C ARG A 31 9.85 -3.89 -7.91
N GLY A 32 11.18 -3.89 -8.02
CA GLY A 32 11.91 -2.77 -8.59
C GLY A 32 11.99 -1.52 -7.71
N MET A 33 11.48 -1.58 -6.47
CA MET A 33 11.72 -0.50 -5.51
C MET A 33 13.20 -0.48 -5.09
N CYS A 34 13.74 0.71 -4.91
CA CYS A 34 15.13 0.93 -4.51
C CYS A 34 15.18 1.89 -3.32
N LEU A 35 15.82 1.47 -2.22
CA LEU A 35 16.11 2.35 -1.09
C LEU A 35 17.41 3.10 -1.37
N VAL A 36 17.40 4.40 -1.16
CA VAL A 36 18.58 5.28 -1.31
C VAL A 36 18.74 6.11 -0.06
N SER A 37 19.95 6.10 0.52
CA SER A 37 20.30 6.88 1.71
C SER A 37 21.20 8.06 1.38
N ALA A 38 20.89 9.22 1.95
CA ALA A 38 21.75 10.40 1.84
C ALA A 38 23.12 10.21 2.53
N ALA A 39 23.24 9.27 3.46
CA ALA A 39 24.50 8.94 4.12
C ALA A 39 25.56 8.35 3.16
N GLU A 40 25.14 7.82 2.01
CA GLU A 40 26.04 7.26 1.00
C GLU A 40 26.70 8.33 0.11
N GLY A 41 26.27 9.59 0.23
CA GLY A 41 26.85 10.77 -0.43
C GLY A 41 26.28 11.06 -1.83
N ALA A 42 26.42 12.30 -2.27
CA ALA A 42 25.78 12.84 -3.46
C ALA A 42 26.10 12.08 -4.77
N SER A 43 27.32 11.56 -4.90
CA SER A 43 27.73 10.78 -6.09
C SER A 43 26.99 9.45 -6.16
N HIS A 44 26.78 8.79 -5.01
CA HIS A 44 26.04 7.53 -4.93
C HIS A 44 24.55 7.75 -5.22
N ILE A 45 23.95 8.78 -4.60
CA ILE A 45 22.55 9.16 -4.84
C ILE A 45 22.31 9.37 -6.35
N ARG A 46 23.15 10.20 -7.00
CA ARG A 46 23.01 10.48 -8.42
C ARG A 46 23.08 9.20 -9.25
N LYS A 47 24.07 8.34 -8.99
CA LYS A 47 24.24 7.08 -9.72
C LYS A 47 23.04 6.15 -9.53
N ALA A 48 22.51 6.05 -8.31
CA ALA A 48 21.32 5.23 -8.02
C ALA A 48 20.09 5.75 -8.78
N VAL A 49 19.87 7.07 -8.80
CA VAL A 49 18.77 7.71 -9.52
C VAL A 49 18.90 7.50 -11.03
N GLU A 50 20.10 7.67 -11.61
CA GLU A 50 20.34 7.48 -13.04
C GLU A 50 20.13 6.02 -13.48
N ILE A 51 20.60 5.06 -12.67
CA ILE A 51 20.35 3.61 -12.91
C ILE A 51 18.86 3.31 -12.86
N PHE A 52 18.15 3.81 -11.84
CA PHE A 52 16.71 3.60 -11.69
C PHE A 52 15.93 4.22 -12.85
N GLN A 53 16.32 5.43 -13.30
CA GLN A 53 15.66 6.16 -14.36
C GLN A 53 15.79 5.46 -15.74
N ALA A 54 16.84 4.68 -15.96
CA ALA A 54 17.03 3.96 -17.23
C ALA A 54 15.84 3.05 -17.57
N ASP A 55 15.23 2.43 -16.53
CA ASP A 55 14.06 1.56 -16.68
C ASP A 55 12.74 2.27 -16.27
N ASN A 56 12.82 3.40 -15.58
CA ASN A 56 11.69 4.12 -14.99
C ASN A 56 11.79 5.62 -15.36
N PRO A 57 11.32 6.04 -16.54
CA PRO A 57 11.48 7.43 -17.01
C PRO A 57 10.90 8.48 -16.04
N VAL A 58 9.86 8.12 -15.27
CA VAL A 58 9.30 8.96 -14.23
C VAL A 58 9.80 8.47 -12.87
N LEU A 59 10.45 9.37 -12.16
CA LEU A 59 11.00 9.13 -10.82
C LEU A 59 9.94 9.43 -9.77
N PHE A 60 9.45 8.41 -9.09
CA PHE A 60 8.59 8.53 -7.92
C PHE A 60 9.47 8.35 -6.68
N VAL A 61 9.76 9.47 -6.01
CA VAL A 61 10.64 9.53 -4.84
C VAL A 61 9.79 9.72 -3.59
N GLN A 62 9.74 8.73 -2.73
CA GLN A 62 8.99 8.79 -1.49
C GLN A 62 9.94 8.75 -0.30
N GLU A 63 9.72 9.64 0.68
CA GLU A 63 10.39 9.57 1.97
C GLU A 63 10.14 8.19 2.60
N LYS A 64 11.19 7.56 3.11
CA LYS A 64 11.04 6.32 3.86
C LYS A 64 10.41 6.63 5.21
N GLY A 65 9.23 6.10 5.45
CA GLY A 65 8.56 6.21 6.76
C GLY A 65 9.06 5.14 7.72
N GLU A 66 9.18 5.50 8.98
CA GLU A 66 9.34 4.54 10.07
C GLU A 66 7.97 3.88 10.32
N LEU A 67 7.86 2.61 9.96
CA LEU A 67 6.66 1.82 10.17
C LEU A 67 6.84 0.96 11.42
N SER A 68 5.76 0.79 12.20
CA SER A 68 5.76 -0.05 13.40
C SER A 68 5.95 -1.57 13.14
N GLY A 69 6.33 -1.95 11.92
CA GLY A 69 6.45 -3.35 11.48
C GLY A 69 5.10 -4.03 11.26
N ARG A 70 3.99 -3.30 11.40
CA ARG A 70 2.62 -3.79 11.16
C ARG A 70 1.94 -2.96 10.10
N VAL A 71 1.32 -3.67 9.17
CA VAL A 71 0.43 -3.09 8.17
C VAL A 71 -0.96 -3.67 8.39
N PHE A 72 -1.95 -2.81 8.38
CA PHE A 72 -3.34 -3.17 8.61
C PHE A 72 -4.10 -3.14 7.29
N GLY A 73 -4.68 -4.28 6.90
CA GLY A 73 -5.56 -4.35 5.76
C GLY A 73 -7.01 -4.19 6.21
N LEU A 74 -7.68 -3.12 5.77
CA LEU A 74 -9.11 -2.90 5.98
C LEU A 74 -9.86 -3.37 4.74
N VAL A 75 -10.77 -4.30 4.90
CA VAL A 75 -11.47 -4.98 3.80
C VAL A 75 -12.83 -4.33 3.57
N PHE A 76 -13.12 -4.00 2.30
CA PHE A 76 -14.38 -3.40 1.89
C PHE A 76 -15.00 -4.16 0.71
N VAL A 77 -16.33 -4.32 0.72
CA VAL A 77 -17.14 -4.80 -0.39
C VAL A 77 -18.28 -3.81 -0.61
N GLY A 78 -18.46 -3.33 -1.84
CA GLY A 78 -19.45 -2.31 -2.17
C GLY A 78 -19.34 -1.02 -1.37
N GLY A 79 -18.14 -0.70 -0.87
CA GLY A 79 -17.89 0.44 0.02
C GLY A 79 -18.15 0.16 1.51
N GLU A 80 -18.74 -0.99 1.86
CA GLU A 80 -19.02 -1.38 3.24
C GLU A 80 -17.82 -2.11 3.87
N TYR A 81 -17.48 -1.74 5.09
CA TYR A 81 -16.41 -2.33 5.86
C TYR A 81 -16.79 -3.72 6.37
N LEU A 82 -15.99 -4.73 6.07
CA LEU A 82 -16.19 -6.12 6.51
C LEU A 82 -15.36 -6.48 7.75
N GLY A 83 -14.19 -5.92 7.89
CA GLY A 83 -13.26 -6.25 8.96
C GLY A 83 -11.84 -5.88 8.62
N SER A 84 -10.92 -6.11 9.54
CA SER A 84 -9.52 -5.80 9.35
C SER A 84 -8.59 -6.85 9.94
N TYR A 85 -7.42 -6.96 9.35
CA TYR A 85 -6.34 -7.84 9.77
C TYR A 85 -5.02 -7.07 9.84
N ALA A 86 -4.11 -7.53 10.69
CA ALA A 86 -2.72 -7.10 10.69
C ALA A 86 -1.87 -8.07 9.88
N SER A 87 -1.00 -7.53 9.03
CA SER A 87 0.11 -8.26 8.43
C SER A 87 1.35 -7.98 9.27
N VAL A 88 1.94 -9.02 9.87
CA VAL A 88 3.11 -8.90 10.73
C VAL A 88 4.28 -9.58 10.05
N THR A 89 5.37 -8.85 9.85
CA THR A 89 6.64 -9.38 9.36
C THR A 89 7.67 -9.40 10.49
N GLU A 90 8.48 -10.44 10.53
CA GLU A 90 9.55 -10.59 11.54
C GLU A 90 10.83 -9.82 11.17
N SER A 91 10.85 -9.06 10.06
CA SER A 91 12.05 -8.36 9.57
C SER A 91 11.80 -6.91 9.19
N ASP A 92 12.82 -6.06 9.39
CA ASP A 92 12.92 -4.66 8.93
C ASP A 92 12.97 -4.51 7.39
N SER A 93 12.51 -5.50 6.64
CA SER A 93 12.54 -5.44 5.18
C SER A 93 11.48 -4.46 4.67
N LEU A 94 11.79 -3.71 3.60
CA LEU A 94 10.85 -2.88 2.83
C LEU A 94 9.63 -3.66 2.32
N ASN A 95 9.68 -4.99 2.39
CA ASN A 95 8.65 -5.92 1.99
C ASN A 95 7.90 -6.46 3.21
N THR A 96 6.80 -5.82 3.57
CA THR A 96 5.84 -6.34 4.56
C THR A 96 4.98 -7.49 4.01
N THR A 97 5.32 -8.04 2.84
CA THR A 97 4.52 -9.08 2.20
C THR A 97 4.77 -10.45 2.82
N ILE A 98 3.70 -11.20 3.01
CA ILE A 98 3.65 -12.58 3.54
C ILE A 98 4.54 -13.59 2.79
N HIS A 99 4.97 -13.27 1.57
CA HIS A 99 5.91 -14.10 0.83
C HIS A 99 7.29 -14.26 1.52
N HIS A 100 7.55 -13.48 2.58
CA HIS A 100 8.77 -13.55 3.39
C HIS A 100 8.51 -13.97 4.85
N GLY A 101 7.47 -14.77 5.11
CA GLY A 101 7.19 -15.34 6.42
C GLY A 101 6.22 -14.55 7.31
N GLY A 102 5.60 -13.50 6.79
CA GLY A 102 4.58 -12.74 7.51
C GLY A 102 3.31 -13.57 7.79
N LYS A 103 2.63 -13.27 8.90
CA LYS A 103 1.36 -13.89 9.30
C LYS A 103 0.24 -12.87 9.29
N TYR A 104 -0.96 -13.31 8.94
CA TYR A 104 -2.19 -12.55 9.14
C TYR A 104 -2.73 -12.80 10.54
N MET A 105 -3.11 -11.75 11.23
CA MET A 105 -3.71 -11.80 12.55
C MET A 105 -4.97 -10.93 12.56
N ALA A 106 -5.98 -11.33 13.30
CA ALA A 106 -7.15 -10.50 13.52
C ALA A 106 -6.73 -9.17 14.17
N TYR A 107 -7.31 -8.10 13.67
CA TYR A 107 -7.12 -6.76 14.20
C TYR A 107 -8.47 -6.05 14.22
N GLU A 108 -8.83 -5.47 15.35
CA GLU A 108 -10.04 -4.64 15.48
C GLU A 108 -9.65 -3.18 15.25
N ALA A 109 -9.99 -2.66 14.06
CA ALA A 109 -9.71 -1.27 13.74
C ALA A 109 -10.62 -0.31 14.52
N SER A 110 -10.04 0.81 14.99
CA SER A 110 -10.85 1.86 15.61
C SER A 110 -11.80 2.49 14.59
N PRO A 111 -12.91 3.12 15.04
CA PRO A 111 -13.85 3.81 14.15
C PRO A 111 -13.15 4.87 13.26
N GLU A 112 -12.15 5.56 13.78
CA GLU A 112 -11.38 6.57 13.07
C GLU A 112 -10.55 5.93 11.94
N LEU A 113 -9.98 4.74 12.18
CA LEU A 113 -9.20 4.03 11.19
C LEU A 113 -10.11 3.48 10.08
N VAL A 114 -11.29 2.96 10.44
CA VAL A 114 -12.31 2.51 9.48
C VAL A 114 -12.79 3.69 8.62
N ASP A 115 -13.04 4.86 9.22
CA ASP A 115 -13.44 6.07 8.50
C ASP A 115 -12.33 6.54 7.54
N LEU A 116 -11.07 6.51 7.99
CA LEU A 116 -9.92 6.80 7.13
C LEU A 116 -9.88 5.89 5.89
N GLY A 117 -10.02 4.58 6.09
CA GLY A 117 -10.07 3.60 5.00
C GLY A 117 -11.26 3.82 4.06
N ARG A 118 -12.46 4.10 4.63
CA ARG A 118 -13.67 4.40 3.85
C ARG A 118 -13.46 5.63 2.96
N ARG A 119 -12.94 6.72 3.49
CA ARG A 119 -12.64 7.94 2.74
C ARG A 119 -11.57 7.72 1.67
N ALA A 120 -10.57 6.90 1.95
CA ALA A 120 -9.51 6.61 1.00
C ALA A 120 -10.00 5.81 -0.21
N GLN A 121 -10.88 4.84 -0.04
CA GLN A 121 -11.38 3.99 -1.13
C GLN A 121 -12.56 4.61 -1.90
N ALA A 122 -13.34 5.50 -1.28
CA ALA A 122 -14.57 6.06 -1.87
C ALA A 122 -14.38 6.68 -3.28
N PRO A 123 -13.28 7.44 -3.56
CA PRO A 123 -13.09 8.04 -4.89
C PRO A 123 -12.93 7.02 -6.02
N PHE A 124 -12.60 5.78 -5.72
CA PHE A 124 -12.32 4.76 -6.73
C PHE A 124 -13.54 3.92 -7.11
N GLY A 125 -14.61 3.92 -6.29
CA GLY A 125 -15.85 3.19 -6.57
C GLY A 125 -15.63 1.68 -6.78
N LEU A 126 -14.69 1.08 -6.05
CA LEU A 126 -14.34 -0.34 -6.20
C LEU A 126 -15.37 -1.23 -5.50
N ASP A 127 -15.80 -2.27 -6.20
CA ASP A 127 -16.73 -3.26 -5.63
C ASP A 127 -16.06 -4.15 -4.56
N PHE A 128 -14.75 -4.36 -4.69
CA PHE A 128 -13.93 -5.00 -3.66
C PHE A 128 -12.58 -4.29 -3.55
N THR A 129 -12.16 -3.97 -2.34
CA THR A 129 -10.83 -3.43 -2.09
C THR A 129 -10.31 -3.78 -0.70
N THR A 130 -8.99 -3.79 -0.58
CA THR A 130 -8.29 -3.70 0.70
C THR A 130 -7.57 -2.37 0.75
N VAL A 131 -7.76 -1.63 1.83
CA VAL A 131 -7.01 -0.40 2.11
C VAL A 131 -5.91 -0.73 3.10
N ASP A 132 -4.67 -0.56 2.67
CA ASP A 132 -3.51 -0.83 3.51
C ASP A 132 -3.10 0.44 4.27
N VAL A 133 -3.09 0.33 5.60
CA VAL A 133 -2.80 1.43 6.54
C VAL A 133 -1.62 1.03 7.42
N ALA A 134 -0.71 1.96 7.63
CA ALA A 134 0.34 1.84 8.65
C ALA A 134 0.14 2.88 9.75
N LEU A 135 0.57 2.54 10.97
CA LEU A 135 0.63 3.50 12.07
C LEU A 135 2.05 4.07 12.13
N THR A 136 2.14 5.38 12.23
CA THR A 136 3.37 6.13 12.43
C THR A 136 3.25 7.00 13.69
N ASP A 137 4.33 7.59 14.15
CA ASP A 137 4.32 8.52 15.28
C ASP A 137 3.46 9.76 15.02
N ASP A 138 3.31 10.15 13.75
CA ASP A 138 2.47 11.27 13.31
C ASP A 138 1.00 10.85 13.05
N GLY A 139 0.65 9.59 13.33
CA GLY A 139 -0.70 9.03 13.12
C GLY A 139 -0.77 8.03 11.98
N PRO A 140 -1.99 7.56 11.64
CA PRO A 140 -2.20 6.56 10.60
C PRO A 140 -2.01 7.15 9.20
N ILE A 141 -1.34 6.40 8.33
CA ILE A 141 -1.18 6.72 6.91
C ILE A 141 -1.76 5.61 6.05
N VAL A 142 -2.52 5.98 5.02
CA VAL A 142 -2.92 5.08 3.94
C VAL A 142 -1.81 5.08 2.90
N PHE A 143 -1.28 3.91 2.57
CA PHE A 143 -0.24 3.80 1.55
C PHE A 143 -0.66 2.96 0.33
N GLU A 144 -1.78 2.24 0.40
CA GLU A 144 -2.34 1.54 -0.74
C GLU A 144 -3.87 1.45 -0.64
N VAL A 145 -4.56 1.67 -1.77
CA VAL A 145 -5.93 1.24 -2.03
C VAL A 145 -5.84 0.23 -3.16
N SER A 146 -6.05 -1.05 -2.85
CA SER A 146 -5.77 -2.13 -3.78
C SER A 146 -6.97 -2.42 -4.66
N ALA A 147 -6.83 -2.18 -5.98
CA ALA A 147 -7.88 -2.51 -6.95
C ALA A 147 -8.07 -4.02 -7.14
N PHE A 148 -7.06 -4.81 -6.78
CA PHE A 148 -7.05 -6.27 -6.85
C PHE A 148 -6.61 -6.86 -5.52
N GLY A 149 -7.28 -6.45 -4.43
CA GLY A 149 -7.02 -6.95 -3.10
C GLY A 149 -7.17 -8.46 -3.02
N GLY A 150 -6.26 -9.12 -2.31
CA GLY A 150 -6.32 -10.55 -2.10
C GLY A 150 -7.33 -10.92 -1.01
N PHE A 151 -8.11 -11.97 -1.22
CA PHE A 151 -9.06 -12.48 -0.22
C PHE A 151 -8.38 -13.19 0.97
N ARG A 152 -7.09 -13.52 0.79
CA ARG A 152 -6.34 -14.34 1.74
C ARG A 152 -6.24 -13.71 3.13
N GLY A 153 -5.99 -12.40 3.20
CA GLY A 153 -5.89 -11.68 4.48
C GLY A 153 -7.19 -11.71 5.29
N ALA A 154 -8.33 -11.53 4.62
CA ALA A 154 -9.65 -11.65 5.24
C ALA A 154 -9.88 -13.08 5.76
N LYS A 155 -9.57 -14.10 4.95
CA LYS A 155 -9.80 -15.50 5.29
C LYS A 155 -8.90 -15.98 6.43
N GLU A 156 -7.59 -15.74 6.32
CA GLU A 156 -6.61 -16.23 7.30
C GLU A 156 -6.56 -15.37 8.57
N GLY A 157 -6.74 -14.05 8.44
CA GLY A 157 -6.67 -13.11 9.56
C GLY A 157 -7.93 -13.05 10.40
N ILE A 158 -9.10 -13.01 9.76
CA ILE A 158 -10.39 -12.77 10.45
C ILE A 158 -11.48 -13.79 10.12
N GLY A 159 -11.18 -14.86 9.39
CA GLY A 159 -12.11 -15.95 9.11
C GLY A 159 -13.24 -15.59 8.14
N ILE A 160 -13.18 -14.44 7.45
CA ILE A 160 -14.22 -13.99 6.53
C ILE A 160 -13.93 -14.50 5.11
N ASP A 161 -14.91 -15.15 4.49
CA ASP A 161 -14.88 -15.48 3.08
C ASP A 161 -15.30 -14.26 2.23
N ALA A 162 -14.35 -13.34 2.08
CA ALA A 162 -14.59 -12.11 1.32
C ALA A 162 -14.85 -12.38 -0.18
N ALA A 163 -14.41 -13.53 -0.71
CA ALA A 163 -14.69 -13.91 -2.10
C ALA A 163 -16.17 -14.27 -2.29
N ALA A 164 -16.78 -15.00 -1.35
CA ALA A 164 -18.21 -15.29 -1.37
C ALA A 164 -19.02 -13.99 -1.26
N LEU A 165 -18.72 -13.15 -0.28
CA LEU A 165 -19.42 -11.86 -0.09
C LEU A 165 -19.29 -10.94 -1.33
N TYR A 166 -18.12 -10.89 -1.96
CA TYR A 166 -17.94 -10.14 -3.20
C TYR A 166 -18.76 -10.71 -4.35
N THR A 167 -18.83 -12.05 -4.47
CA THR A 167 -19.66 -12.72 -5.49
C THR A 167 -21.13 -12.37 -5.30
N ASP A 168 -21.64 -12.47 -4.08
CA ASP A 168 -23.05 -12.15 -3.75
C ASP A 168 -23.35 -10.66 -4.05
N HIS A 169 -22.42 -9.75 -3.72
CA HIS A 169 -22.54 -8.34 -4.06
C HIS A 169 -22.66 -8.10 -5.58
N VAL A 170 -21.80 -8.75 -6.37
CA VAL A 170 -21.81 -8.59 -7.84
C VAL A 170 -23.09 -9.17 -8.44
N LEU A 171 -23.53 -10.36 -7.98
CA LEU A 171 -24.78 -10.96 -8.45
C LEU A 171 -25.98 -10.08 -8.12
N GLY A 172 -26.06 -9.54 -6.91
CA GLY A 172 -27.13 -8.60 -6.54
C GLY A 172 -27.17 -7.34 -7.41
N LYS A 173 -26.00 -6.80 -7.81
CA LYS A 173 -25.94 -5.67 -8.76
C LYS A 173 -26.45 -6.03 -10.15
N LEU A 174 -26.17 -7.26 -10.62
CA LEU A 174 -26.63 -7.71 -11.94
C LEU A 174 -28.15 -7.92 -11.95
N GLU A 175 -28.72 -8.49 -10.88
CA GLU A 175 -30.16 -8.70 -10.74
C GLU A 175 -30.90 -7.37 -10.63
N GLY A 176 -30.41 -6.41 -9.83
CA GLY A 176 -31.02 -5.07 -9.71
C GLY A 176 -30.96 -4.22 -10.99
N ASN A 177 -30.02 -4.49 -11.91
CA ASN A 177 -29.96 -3.81 -13.20
C ASN A 177 -30.86 -4.47 -14.27
N SER A 178 -31.46 -5.64 -13.99
CA SER A 178 -32.33 -6.34 -14.94
C SER A 178 -33.77 -5.83 -14.92
N ASP A 179 -34.13 -4.99 -13.94
CA ASP A 179 -35.49 -4.43 -13.74
C ASP A 179 -35.64 -2.98 -14.27
N THR A 180 -34.65 -2.44 -14.99
CA THR A 180 -34.68 -1.12 -15.64
C THR A 180 -34.55 -1.23 -17.15
#